data_bb32dc43af6893f80a71f5b42551d030
#
_entry.id   bb32dc43af6893f80a71f5b42551d030
#
_cell.length_a   1.000
_cell.length_b   1.000
_cell.length_c   1.000
_cell.angle_alpha   90.00
_cell.angle_beta   90.00
_cell.angle_gamma   90.00
#
_symmetry.space_group_name_H-M   'P 1'
#
loop_
_entity.id
_entity.type
_entity.pdbx_description
1 polymer ?
#
loop_
_entity_poly.entity_id
_entity_poly.type
_entity_poly.pdbx_seq_one_letter_code
_entity_poly.pdbx_strand_id
1 'polypeptide(L)'
;MLANNTNYATMISAPVVSGNKLKFIQLSRVDENQILAVIVIEGNLIRNNIIHVKEALDDETMLKLNMLLNTNLCGLAVESINLALIAKLKQQAGIHSDIVSDVLDSVAESIQVDEELEIYTSGTNNIFKYPELADYSKASELITTFEEKKQLSELVQESLTGSENTGIQIYIGDESPVQSMKDCSVVTATYELGQGMKGTIGIIGPKRMDYDLVVGTLKNIRTQLDKMFGSDTVSLPKKDE
;
A
#
# COMPACT_ATOMS: atom_id res chain seq x y z
N MET A 1 -20.49 12.49 5.79
CA MET A 1 -20.73 13.58 4.83
C MET A 1 -20.88 13.05 3.40
N LEU A 2 -19.94 12.31 2.85
CA LEU A 2 -19.95 11.82 1.46
C LEU A 2 -21.19 11.00 1.12
N ALA A 3 -21.48 9.96 1.92
CA ALA A 3 -22.63 9.09 1.74
C ALA A 3 -23.98 9.83 1.82
N ASN A 4 -24.04 10.91 2.59
CA ASN A 4 -25.26 11.73 2.70
C ASN A 4 -25.45 12.64 1.48
N ASN A 5 -24.37 13.12 0.87
CA ASN A 5 -24.43 13.99 -0.29
C ASN A 5 -24.72 13.23 -1.59
N THR A 6 -24.24 12.00 -1.69
CA THR A 6 -24.41 11.17 -2.89
C THR A 6 -25.59 10.21 -2.80
N ASN A 7 -26.10 9.92 -1.58
CA ASN A 7 -27.07 8.86 -1.30
C ASN A 7 -26.59 7.44 -1.68
N TYR A 8 -25.26 7.23 -1.82
CA TYR A 8 -24.65 5.94 -2.10
C TYR A 8 -23.83 5.45 -0.90
N ALA A 9 -23.43 4.20 -0.91
CA ALA A 9 -22.44 3.71 0.04
C ALA A 9 -21.06 4.27 -0.31
N THR A 10 -20.23 4.48 0.70
CA THR A 10 -18.89 5.02 0.53
C THR A 10 -17.90 4.19 1.32
N MET A 11 -16.70 4.09 0.79
CA MET A 11 -15.54 3.52 1.49
C MET A 11 -14.36 4.49 1.41
N ILE A 12 -13.49 4.41 2.40
CA ILE A 12 -12.21 5.11 2.39
C ILE A 12 -11.18 4.18 3.02
N SER A 13 -10.05 3.99 2.37
CA SER A 13 -8.91 3.31 3.00
C SER A 13 -8.08 4.29 3.82
N ALA A 14 -7.46 3.83 4.89
CA ALA A 14 -6.34 4.56 5.46
C ALA A 14 -5.24 4.75 4.41
N PRO A 15 -4.46 5.84 4.47
CA PRO A 15 -3.35 6.02 3.56
C PRO A 15 -2.26 5.00 3.86
N VAL A 16 -1.80 4.31 2.83
CA VAL A 16 -0.65 3.42 2.89
C VAL A 16 0.52 4.07 2.17
N VAL A 17 1.72 3.75 2.58
CA VAL A 17 2.90 4.25 1.90
C VAL A 17 3.04 3.52 0.57
N SER A 18 2.85 4.25 -0.52
CA SER A 18 3.03 3.76 -1.88
C SER A 18 4.51 3.85 -2.30
N GLY A 19 5.39 3.19 -1.58
CA GLY A 19 6.81 3.20 -1.92
C GLY A 19 7.49 1.99 -1.33
N ASN A 20 7.77 1.01 -2.16
CA ASN A 20 8.45 -0.22 -1.78
C ASN A 20 9.97 -0.14 -2.02
N LYS A 21 10.54 1.10 -2.07
CA LYS A 21 11.98 1.23 -2.28
C LYS A 21 12.74 1.09 -0.99
N LEU A 22 13.72 0.22 -0.99
CA LEU A 22 14.68 0.12 0.08
C LEU A 22 15.51 1.40 0.18
N LYS A 23 15.48 2.04 1.34
CA LYS A 23 16.31 3.23 1.63
C LYS A 23 17.63 2.84 2.25
N PHE A 24 17.60 1.88 3.16
CA PHE A 24 18.78 1.55 3.95
C PHE A 24 18.62 0.20 4.64
N ILE A 25 19.71 -0.55 4.72
CA ILE A 25 19.84 -1.78 5.49
C ILE A 25 21.03 -1.64 6.43
N GLN A 26 20.84 -1.90 7.72
CA GLN A 26 21.91 -1.91 8.71
C GLN A 26 21.94 -3.23 9.45
N LEU A 27 23.07 -3.91 9.37
CA LEU A 27 23.38 -5.05 10.22
C LEU A 27 24.21 -4.57 11.40
N SER A 28 23.83 -4.97 12.60
CA SER A 28 24.52 -4.62 13.85
C SER A 28 24.63 -5.86 14.74
N ARG A 29 25.77 -6.07 15.37
CA ARG A 29 25.96 -7.16 16.32
C ARG A 29 25.17 -6.88 17.60
N VAL A 30 24.36 -7.84 18.04
CA VAL A 30 23.67 -7.81 19.33
C VAL A 30 24.48 -8.59 20.36
N ASP A 31 24.89 -9.80 19.99
CA ASP A 31 25.75 -10.68 20.79
C ASP A 31 26.63 -11.55 19.87
N GLU A 32 27.31 -12.57 20.44
CA GLU A 32 28.22 -13.46 19.70
C GLU A 32 27.49 -14.23 18.58
N ASN A 33 26.21 -14.55 18.74
CA ASN A 33 25.45 -15.42 17.86
C ASN A 33 24.24 -14.73 17.25
N GLN A 34 24.05 -13.41 17.45
CA GLN A 34 22.88 -12.67 16.98
C GLN A 34 23.26 -11.35 16.32
N ILE A 35 22.66 -11.12 15.16
CA ILE A 35 22.77 -9.89 14.39
C ILE A 35 21.39 -9.28 14.29
N LEU A 36 21.26 -7.99 14.58
CA LEU A 36 20.08 -7.22 14.29
C LEU A 36 20.18 -6.66 12.87
N ALA A 37 19.25 -7.04 12.02
CA ALA A 37 19.02 -6.40 10.71
C ALA A 37 17.94 -5.34 10.85
N VAL A 38 18.27 -4.09 10.58
CA VAL A 38 17.32 -2.97 10.49
C VAL A 38 17.15 -2.64 9.02
N ILE A 39 15.92 -2.73 8.53
CA ILE A 39 15.56 -2.48 7.14
C ILE A 39 14.66 -1.24 7.12
N VAL A 40 15.07 -0.21 6.39
CA VAL A 40 14.33 1.02 6.21
C VAL A 40 13.82 1.09 4.78
N ILE A 41 12.50 1.17 4.63
CA ILE A 41 11.81 1.29 3.35
C ILE A 41 11.28 2.72 3.21
N GLU A 42 11.02 3.13 2.00
CA GLU A 42 10.43 4.43 1.68
C GLU A 42 9.12 4.62 2.49
N GLY A 43 8.87 5.85 2.97
CA GLY A 43 7.75 6.14 3.85
C GLY A 43 8.01 5.90 5.33
N ASN A 44 9.29 5.80 5.73
CA ASN A 44 9.72 5.59 7.13
C ASN A 44 9.23 4.26 7.73
N LEU A 45 8.90 3.28 6.89
CA LEU A 45 8.63 1.93 7.35
C LEU A 45 9.96 1.31 7.80
N ILE A 46 10.06 1.00 9.09
CA ILE A 46 11.23 0.38 9.69
C ILE A 46 10.86 -1.03 10.11
N ARG A 47 11.63 -2.00 9.63
CA ARG A 47 11.55 -3.40 10.06
C ARG A 47 12.86 -3.78 10.72
N ASN A 48 12.75 -4.58 11.76
CA ASN A 48 13.90 -5.18 12.43
C ASN A 48 13.70 -6.69 12.53
N ASN A 49 14.77 -7.42 12.31
CA ASN A 49 14.82 -8.86 12.46
C ASN A 49 16.11 -9.29 13.14
N ILE A 50 16.03 -10.31 14.01
CA ILE A 50 17.18 -10.91 14.66
C ILE A 50 17.58 -12.15 13.87
N ILE A 51 18.78 -12.12 13.30
CA ILE A 51 19.38 -13.19 12.53
C ILE A 51 20.34 -13.96 13.43
N HIS A 52 20.17 -15.28 13.51
CA HIS A 52 21.05 -16.15 14.27
C HIS A 52 22.23 -16.58 13.39
N VAL A 53 23.44 -16.32 13.85
CA VAL A 53 24.68 -16.71 13.18
C VAL A 53 25.39 -17.83 13.93
N LYS A 54 26.04 -18.72 13.20
CA LYS A 54 26.76 -19.87 13.80
C LYS A 54 28.04 -19.45 14.47
N GLU A 55 28.69 -18.42 13.95
CA GLU A 55 29.94 -17.87 14.44
C GLU A 55 29.86 -16.35 14.49
N ALA A 56 30.54 -15.77 15.49
CA ALA A 56 30.59 -14.33 15.64
C ALA A 56 31.30 -13.71 14.43
N LEU A 57 30.65 -12.71 13.82
CA LEU A 57 31.28 -11.96 12.73
C LEU A 57 32.18 -10.88 13.27
N ASP A 58 33.34 -10.71 12.64
CA ASP A 58 34.19 -9.55 12.93
C ASP A 58 33.61 -8.25 12.32
N ASP A 59 34.16 -7.13 12.76
CA ASP A 59 33.65 -5.82 12.34
C ASP A 59 33.92 -5.55 10.85
N GLU A 60 34.98 -6.13 10.29
CA GLU A 60 35.31 -6.00 8.86
C GLU A 60 34.29 -6.74 7.99
N THR A 61 33.94 -7.96 8.37
CA THR A 61 32.94 -8.76 7.68
C THR A 61 31.57 -8.11 7.79
N MET A 62 31.22 -7.57 8.97
CA MET A 62 29.98 -6.84 9.17
C MET A 62 29.90 -5.62 8.26
N LEU A 63 30.98 -4.86 8.16
CA LEU A 63 31.05 -3.70 7.27
C LEU A 63 30.91 -4.11 5.80
N LYS A 64 31.59 -5.18 5.37
CA LYS A 64 31.49 -5.71 3.99
C LYS A 64 30.05 -6.12 3.64
N LEU A 65 29.36 -6.82 4.53
CA LEU A 65 27.98 -7.22 4.32
C LEU A 65 27.05 -5.99 4.24
N ASN A 66 27.21 -5.01 5.13
CA ASN A 66 26.47 -3.76 5.07
C ASN A 66 26.69 -3.03 3.74
N MET A 67 27.92 -2.91 3.28
CA MET A 67 28.25 -2.30 1.99
C MET A 67 27.66 -3.09 0.83
N LEU A 68 27.76 -4.42 0.84
CA LEU A 68 27.22 -5.30 -0.19
C LEU A 68 25.71 -5.11 -0.35
N LEU A 69 24.97 -5.18 0.75
CA LEU A 69 23.52 -5.05 0.75
C LEU A 69 23.09 -3.65 0.30
N ASN A 70 23.66 -2.60 0.90
CA ASN A 70 23.26 -1.23 0.57
C ASN A 70 23.61 -0.84 -0.87
N THR A 71 24.78 -1.22 -1.39
CA THR A 71 25.19 -0.89 -2.76
C THR A 71 24.28 -1.53 -3.81
N ASN A 72 23.77 -2.74 -3.55
CA ASN A 72 22.98 -3.47 -4.53
C ASN A 72 21.46 -3.33 -4.33
N LEU A 73 20.98 -3.02 -3.14
CA LEU A 73 19.54 -3.05 -2.82
C LEU A 73 18.95 -1.66 -2.58
N CYS A 74 19.73 -0.68 -2.07
CA CYS A 74 19.18 0.66 -1.82
C CYS A 74 18.73 1.36 -3.10
N GLY A 75 17.57 1.95 -3.02
CA GLY A 75 16.92 2.63 -4.16
C GLY A 75 16.15 1.69 -5.10
N LEU A 76 16.28 0.37 -4.94
CA LEU A 76 15.47 -0.59 -5.69
C LEU A 76 14.08 -0.72 -5.06
N ALA A 77 13.06 -0.82 -5.91
CA ALA A 77 11.77 -1.31 -5.48
C ALA A 77 11.92 -2.80 -5.11
N VAL A 78 11.28 -3.22 -4.03
CA VAL A 78 11.44 -4.58 -3.51
C VAL A 78 10.99 -5.63 -4.55
N GLU A 79 9.96 -5.33 -5.34
CA GLU A 79 9.48 -6.16 -6.45
C GLU A 79 10.52 -6.33 -7.57
N SER A 80 11.50 -5.43 -7.62
CA SER A 80 12.61 -5.49 -8.58
C SER A 80 13.72 -6.45 -8.13
N ILE A 81 13.66 -6.97 -6.91
CA ILE A 81 14.63 -7.94 -6.39
C ILE A 81 14.32 -9.31 -6.99
N ASN A 82 15.04 -9.64 -8.04
CA ASN A 82 14.87 -10.88 -8.79
C ASN A 82 15.88 -11.95 -8.43
N LEU A 83 15.64 -13.17 -8.86
CA LEU A 83 16.51 -14.33 -8.59
C LEU A 83 17.96 -14.13 -9.03
N ALA A 84 18.20 -13.39 -10.12
CA ALA A 84 19.54 -13.13 -10.61
C ALA A 84 20.33 -12.22 -9.65
N LEU A 85 19.67 -11.19 -9.11
CA LEU A 85 20.26 -10.31 -8.10
C LEU A 85 20.54 -11.07 -6.80
N ILE A 86 19.58 -11.89 -6.35
CA ILE A 86 19.72 -12.74 -5.17
C ILE A 86 20.94 -13.68 -5.32
N ALA A 87 21.05 -14.37 -6.45
CA ALA A 87 22.16 -15.27 -6.73
C ALA A 87 23.51 -14.54 -6.72
N LYS A 88 23.56 -13.35 -7.33
CA LYS A 88 24.76 -12.49 -7.32
C LYS A 88 25.16 -12.09 -5.90
N LEU A 89 24.21 -11.65 -5.08
CA LEU A 89 24.47 -11.25 -3.70
C LEU A 89 25.00 -12.42 -2.86
N LYS A 90 24.37 -13.59 -2.96
CA LYS A 90 24.79 -14.81 -2.28
C LYS A 90 26.20 -15.22 -2.70
N GLN A 91 26.53 -15.15 -3.99
CA GLN A 91 27.84 -15.44 -4.50
C GLN A 91 28.90 -14.46 -3.94
N GLN A 92 28.58 -13.18 -3.86
CA GLN A 92 29.50 -12.16 -3.32
C GLN A 92 29.66 -12.25 -1.79
N ALA A 93 28.64 -12.70 -1.07
CA ALA A 93 28.70 -12.94 0.37
C ALA A 93 29.49 -14.20 0.74
N GLY A 94 29.66 -15.14 -0.20
CA GLY A 94 30.45 -16.38 0.00
C GLY A 94 29.90 -17.22 1.17
N ILE A 95 30.74 -17.46 2.19
CA ILE A 95 30.34 -18.25 3.37
C ILE A 95 29.23 -17.62 4.21
N HIS A 96 28.97 -16.33 4.04
CA HIS A 96 27.94 -15.58 4.73
C HIS A 96 26.63 -15.44 3.91
N SER A 97 26.44 -16.30 2.89
CA SER A 97 25.26 -16.31 2.03
C SER A 97 23.94 -16.54 2.79
N ASP A 98 24.00 -17.25 3.92
CA ASP A 98 22.83 -17.51 4.77
C ASP A 98 22.31 -16.20 5.37
N ILE A 99 23.19 -15.33 5.84
CA ILE A 99 22.83 -14.01 6.39
C ILE A 99 22.14 -13.14 5.31
N VAL A 100 22.67 -13.16 4.09
CA VAL A 100 22.05 -12.45 2.96
C VAL A 100 20.67 -13.02 2.66
N SER A 101 20.47 -14.33 2.77
CA SER A 101 19.15 -14.94 2.60
C SER A 101 18.18 -14.46 3.67
N ASP A 102 18.56 -14.53 4.93
CA ASP A 102 17.69 -14.12 6.05
C ASP A 102 17.32 -12.63 5.96
N VAL A 103 18.23 -11.77 5.50
CA VAL A 103 17.96 -10.36 5.23
C VAL A 103 16.95 -10.21 4.09
N LEU A 104 17.14 -10.94 2.98
CA LEU A 104 16.23 -10.87 1.82
C LEU A 104 14.85 -11.44 2.16
N ASP A 105 14.77 -12.48 2.95
CA ASP A 105 13.52 -13.04 3.45
C ASP A 105 12.79 -12.01 4.34
N SER A 106 13.53 -11.32 5.21
CA SER A 106 12.98 -10.22 6.03
C SER A 106 12.51 -9.03 5.18
N VAL A 107 13.19 -8.74 4.07
CA VAL A 107 12.75 -7.74 3.10
C VAL A 107 11.46 -8.20 2.42
N ALA A 108 11.37 -9.46 2.00
CA ALA A 108 10.18 -10.02 1.38
C ALA A 108 8.99 -10.04 2.35
N GLU A 109 9.21 -10.46 3.60
CA GLU A 109 8.19 -10.43 4.65
C GLU A 109 7.72 -9.00 4.97
N SER A 110 8.57 -8.01 4.82
CA SER A 110 8.21 -6.61 5.08
C SER A 110 7.15 -6.07 4.11
N ILE A 111 6.99 -6.73 2.94
CA ILE A 111 5.94 -6.40 1.96
C ILE A 111 4.68 -7.22 2.23
N GLN A 112 4.86 -8.46 2.72
CA GLN A 112 3.76 -9.38 3.02
C GLN A 112 3.06 -9.09 4.35
N VAL A 113 3.55 -8.16 5.15
CA VAL A 113 2.71 -7.66 6.22
C VAL A 113 1.51 -7.04 5.51
N ASP A 114 0.45 -7.82 5.44
CA ASP A 114 -0.91 -7.34 5.40
C ASP A 114 -0.97 -6.23 6.45
N GLU A 115 -0.60 -5.01 6.08
CA GLU A 115 -1.28 -3.88 6.67
C GLU A 115 -2.72 -4.22 6.35
N GLU A 116 -3.44 -4.75 7.34
CA GLU A 116 -4.89 -4.86 7.25
C GLU A 116 -5.31 -3.47 6.83
N LEU A 117 -5.56 -3.32 5.51
CA LEU A 117 -5.94 -2.05 4.94
C LEU A 117 -7.13 -1.57 5.74
N GLU A 118 -6.90 -0.64 6.66
CA GLU A 118 -7.99 -0.08 7.45
C GLU A 118 -8.96 0.58 6.48
N ILE A 119 -10.09 -0.08 6.24
CA ILE A 119 -11.15 0.40 5.38
C ILE A 119 -12.32 0.82 6.23
N TYR A 120 -12.71 2.07 6.09
CA TYR A 120 -13.88 2.65 6.71
C TYR A 120 -15.00 2.72 5.71
N THR A 121 -16.18 2.21 6.07
CA THR A 121 -17.38 2.24 5.24
C THR A 121 -18.45 3.12 5.88
N SER A 122 -19.24 3.79 5.07
CA SER A 122 -20.35 4.62 5.54
C SER A 122 -21.51 4.60 4.53
N GLY A 123 -22.73 4.73 5.03
CA GLY A 123 -23.92 4.81 4.16
C GLY A 123 -24.26 3.50 3.47
N THR A 124 -23.84 2.35 3.99
CA THR A 124 -24.16 1.03 3.43
C THR A 124 -25.67 0.81 3.30
N ASN A 125 -26.46 1.34 4.22
CA ASN A 125 -27.92 1.30 4.16
C ASN A 125 -28.53 2.06 2.96
N ASN A 126 -27.79 2.97 2.34
CA ASN A 126 -28.29 3.70 1.16
C ASN A 126 -28.47 2.76 -0.04
N ILE A 127 -27.69 1.66 -0.13
CA ILE A 127 -27.81 0.68 -1.20
C ILE A 127 -29.21 0.06 -1.24
N PHE A 128 -29.82 -0.16 -0.09
CA PHE A 128 -31.15 -0.78 0.01
C PHE A 128 -32.31 0.15 -0.39
N LYS A 129 -32.04 1.43 -0.64
CA LYS A 129 -33.01 2.35 -1.22
C LYS A 129 -33.26 2.08 -2.71
N TYR A 130 -32.39 1.27 -3.34
CA TYR A 130 -32.47 0.94 -4.75
C TYR A 130 -33.05 -0.46 -4.93
N PRO A 131 -34.25 -0.60 -5.56
CA PRO A 131 -34.95 -1.88 -5.65
C PRO A 131 -34.13 -3.00 -6.28
N GLU A 132 -33.24 -2.68 -7.23
CA GLU A 132 -32.36 -3.63 -7.91
C GLU A 132 -31.32 -4.26 -7.00
N LEU A 133 -31.01 -3.65 -5.87
CA LEU A 133 -30.02 -4.09 -4.88
C LEU A 133 -30.70 -4.55 -3.57
N ALA A 134 -32.01 -4.36 -3.44
CA ALA A 134 -32.78 -4.67 -2.24
C ALA A 134 -33.24 -6.15 -2.18
N ASP A 135 -32.91 -6.97 -3.17
CA ASP A 135 -33.16 -8.41 -3.11
C ASP A 135 -32.40 -9.02 -1.93
N TYR A 136 -33.06 -9.89 -1.16
CA TYR A 136 -32.52 -10.43 0.09
C TYR A 136 -31.14 -11.11 -0.08
N SER A 137 -30.97 -11.91 -1.14
CA SER A 137 -29.72 -12.62 -1.41
C SER A 137 -28.57 -11.63 -1.72
N LYS A 138 -28.83 -10.70 -2.64
CA LYS A 138 -27.85 -9.67 -3.04
C LYS A 138 -27.51 -8.73 -1.89
N ALA A 139 -28.52 -8.32 -1.14
CA ALA A 139 -28.37 -7.48 0.03
C ALA A 139 -27.47 -8.13 1.09
N SER A 140 -27.69 -9.42 1.36
CA SER A 140 -26.88 -10.20 2.31
C SER A 140 -25.41 -10.30 1.87
N GLU A 141 -25.16 -10.61 0.59
CA GLU A 141 -23.79 -10.67 0.04
C GLU A 141 -23.06 -9.33 0.15
N LEU A 142 -23.75 -8.23 -0.17
CA LEU A 142 -23.19 -6.89 -0.06
C LEU A 142 -22.87 -6.52 1.39
N ILE A 143 -23.76 -6.81 2.34
CA ILE A 143 -23.50 -6.57 3.76
C ILE A 143 -22.26 -7.32 4.20
N THR A 144 -22.17 -8.62 3.91
CA THR A 144 -21.00 -9.44 4.24
C THR A 144 -19.72 -8.84 3.65
N THR A 145 -19.74 -8.38 2.40
CA THR A 145 -18.59 -7.73 1.77
C THR A 145 -18.15 -6.47 2.51
N PHE A 146 -19.11 -5.66 2.99
CA PHE A 146 -18.79 -4.46 3.76
C PHE A 146 -18.29 -4.77 5.17
N GLU A 147 -18.73 -5.85 5.77
CA GLU A 147 -18.32 -6.27 7.12
C GLU A 147 -16.95 -6.95 7.12
N GLU A 148 -16.74 -7.92 6.24
CA GLU A 148 -15.49 -8.68 6.15
C GLU A 148 -14.32 -7.87 5.57
N LYS A 149 -14.58 -6.83 4.79
CA LYS A 149 -13.61 -5.89 4.19
C LYS A 149 -12.53 -6.51 3.30
N LYS A 150 -12.34 -7.82 3.31
CA LYS A 150 -11.30 -8.50 2.53
C LYS A 150 -11.40 -8.21 1.03
N GLN A 151 -12.60 -8.33 0.48
CA GLN A 151 -12.87 -8.04 -0.93
C GLN A 151 -12.71 -6.54 -1.24
N LEU A 152 -13.03 -5.67 -0.28
CA LEU A 152 -12.77 -4.23 -0.41
C LEU A 152 -11.27 -3.92 -0.44
N SER A 153 -10.45 -4.69 0.27
CA SER A 153 -8.99 -4.56 0.23
C SER A 153 -8.43 -4.87 -1.16
N GLU A 154 -8.96 -5.91 -1.83
CA GLU A 154 -8.59 -6.24 -3.21
C GLU A 154 -8.89 -5.06 -4.16
N LEU A 155 -10.07 -4.45 -4.03
CA LEU A 155 -10.45 -3.27 -4.81
C LEU A 155 -9.53 -2.07 -4.56
N VAL A 156 -9.15 -1.83 -3.30
CA VAL A 156 -8.23 -0.75 -2.93
C VAL A 156 -6.84 -1.01 -3.51
N GLN A 157 -6.32 -2.22 -3.40
CA GLN A 157 -5.03 -2.60 -3.96
C GLN A 157 -4.99 -2.41 -5.48
N GLU A 158 -6.02 -2.85 -6.20
CA GLU A 158 -6.13 -2.64 -7.63
C GLU A 158 -6.18 -1.15 -7.99
N SER A 159 -6.92 -0.36 -7.22
CA SER A 159 -6.99 1.09 -7.41
C SER A 159 -5.65 1.79 -7.15
N LEU A 160 -4.82 1.28 -6.25
CA LEU A 160 -3.50 1.83 -5.94
C LEU A 160 -2.44 1.42 -6.96
N THR A 161 -2.55 0.21 -7.55
CA THR A 161 -1.61 -0.32 -8.55
C THR A 161 -1.93 0.12 -9.97
N GLY A 162 -3.18 0.42 -10.26
CA GLY A 162 -3.65 0.91 -11.56
C GLY A 162 -3.04 2.26 -11.89
N SER A 163 -1.93 2.21 -12.56
CA SER A 163 -1.03 3.34 -12.81
C SER A 163 -1.36 4.08 -14.08
N GLU A 164 -2.43 4.68 -14.37
CA GLU A 164 -2.39 5.69 -15.44
C GLU A 164 -3.41 6.83 -15.28
N ASN A 165 -2.87 7.96 -14.92
CA ASN A 165 -3.22 9.32 -15.29
C ASN A 165 -4.47 10.03 -14.75
N THR A 166 -5.51 9.39 -14.26
CA THR A 166 -6.65 10.18 -13.73
C THR A 166 -6.87 10.03 -12.23
N GLY A 167 -6.32 8.99 -11.63
CA GLY A 167 -6.57 8.65 -10.22
C GLY A 167 -8.04 8.34 -9.92
N ILE A 168 -8.90 8.25 -10.94
CA ILE A 168 -10.31 7.84 -10.83
C ILE A 168 -10.53 6.64 -11.74
N GLN A 169 -11.08 5.57 -11.16
CA GLN A 169 -11.45 4.35 -11.86
C GLN A 169 -12.94 4.11 -11.68
N ILE A 170 -13.57 3.56 -12.70
CA ILE A 170 -15.01 3.26 -12.70
C ILE A 170 -15.17 1.80 -13.12
N TYR A 171 -15.80 1.03 -12.27
CA TYR A 171 -16.14 -0.38 -12.52
C TYR A 171 -17.65 -0.50 -12.59
N ILE A 172 -18.16 -1.06 -13.67
CA ILE A 172 -19.61 -1.22 -13.88
C ILE A 172 -19.95 -2.70 -13.93
N GLY A 173 -20.68 -3.17 -12.93
CA GLY A 173 -21.16 -4.54 -12.92
C GLY A 173 -20.04 -5.57 -12.90
N ASP A 174 -19.97 -6.40 -13.94
CA ASP A 174 -19.00 -7.51 -14.05
C ASP A 174 -17.54 -7.03 -14.26
N GLU A 175 -17.33 -5.73 -14.47
CA GLU A 175 -15.97 -5.15 -14.51
C GLU A 175 -15.35 -5.01 -13.11
N SER A 176 -16.17 -5.14 -12.06
CA SER A 176 -15.69 -5.08 -10.68
C SER A 176 -14.81 -6.30 -10.37
N PRO A 177 -13.63 -6.11 -9.75
CA PRO A 177 -12.83 -7.22 -9.25
C PRO A 177 -13.54 -7.97 -8.11
N VAL A 178 -14.52 -7.33 -7.48
CA VAL A 178 -15.31 -7.88 -6.37
C VAL A 178 -16.58 -8.53 -6.89
N GLN A 179 -16.62 -9.85 -6.84
CA GLN A 179 -17.71 -10.67 -7.41
C GLN A 179 -19.09 -10.36 -6.80
N SER A 180 -19.15 -10.06 -5.50
CA SER A 180 -20.39 -9.69 -4.81
C SER A 180 -20.95 -8.33 -5.26
N MET A 181 -20.16 -7.52 -5.97
CA MET A 181 -20.54 -6.19 -6.46
C MET A 181 -20.93 -6.17 -7.94
N LYS A 182 -21.09 -7.33 -8.59
CA LYS A 182 -21.48 -7.45 -10.02
C LYS A 182 -22.80 -6.74 -10.40
N ASP A 183 -23.67 -6.49 -9.43
CA ASP A 183 -24.91 -5.75 -9.63
C ASP A 183 -24.78 -4.26 -9.28
N CYS A 184 -23.61 -3.85 -8.80
CA CYS A 184 -23.29 -2.48 -8.44
C CYS A 184 -22.39 -1.80 -9.48
N SER A 185 -22.22 -0.50 -9.33
CA SER A 185 -21.10 0.24 -9.87
C SER A 185 -20.25 0.77 -8.75
N VAL A 186 -18.95 0.74 -8.95
CA VAL A 186 -17.95 1.23 -8.01
C VAL A 186 -17.10 2.30 -8.70
N VAL A 187 -17.01 3.46 -8.09
CA VAL A 187 -16.15 4.55 -8.56
C VAL A 187 -15.13 4.83 -7.50
N THR A 188 -13.86 4.67 -7.83
CA THR A 188 -12.75 4.91 -6.90
C THR A 188 -11.93 6.12 -7.32
N ALA A 189 -11.35 6.80 -6.35
CA ALA A 189 -10.37 7.87 -6.54
C ALA A 189 -9.21 7.65 -5.60
N THR A 190 -7.99 7.65 -6.14
CA THR A 190 -6.77 7.64 -5.33
C THR A 190 -6.42 9.05 -4.89
N TYR A 191 -6.13 9.23 -3.61
CA TYR A 191 -5.64 10.48 -3.02
C TYR A 191 -4.20 10.30 -2.50
N GLU A 192 -3.46 11.39 -2.41
CA GLU A 192 -2.08 11.41 -1.95
C GLU A 192 -1.92 12.45 -0.85
N LEU A 193 -1.29 12.05 0.28
CA LEU A 193 -1.08 12.92 1.45
C LEU A 193 0.38 13.39 1.62
N GLY A 194 1.16 13.34 0.55
CA GLY A 194 2.60 13.64 0.61
C GLY A 194 3.43 12.45 1.10
N GLN A 195 4.76 12.56 0.96
CA GLN A 195 5.73 11.51 1.33
C GLN A 195 5.44 10.11 0.75
N GLY A 196 4.71 10.04 -0.37
CA GLY A 196 4.34 8.77 -1.00
C GLY A 196 3.18 8.02 -0.33
N MET A 197 2.50 8.63 0.64
CA MET A 197 1.29 8.06 1.26
C MET A 197 0.10 8.21 0.31
N LYS A 198 -0.51 7.10 -0.07
CA LYS A 198 -1.69 7.06 -0.93
C LYS A 198 -2.81 6.26 -0.28
N GLY A 199 -4.04 6.67 -0.55
CA GLY A 199 -5.22 5.93 -0.16
C GLY A 199 -6.29 6.02 -1.23
N THR A 200 -7.38 5.29 -1.04
CA THR A 200 -8.48 5.21 -1.99
C THR A 200 -9.78 5.63 -1.33
N ILE A 201 -10.54 6.44 -2.03
CA ILE A 201 -11.94 6.75 -1.69
C ILE A 201 -12.82 6.09 -2.74
N GLY A 202 -13.84 5.34 -2.33
CA GLY A 202 -14.78 4.68 -3.23
C GLY A 202 -16.23 5.08 -2.94
N ILE A 203 -17.03 5.11 -3.99
CA ILE A 203 -18.47 5.27 -3.94
C ILE A 203 -19.09 4.07 -4.65
N ILE A 204 -20.02 3.40 -3.96
CA ILE A 204 -20.65 2.16 -4.41
C ILE A 204 -22.15 2.40 -4.48
N GLY A 205 -22.74 2.11 -5.63
CA GLY A 205 -24.18 2.31 -5.87
C GLY A 205 -24.70 1.42 -7.00
N PRO A 206 -25.97 1.63 -7.42
CA PRO A 206 -26.56 0.88 -8.52
C PRO A 206 -25.86 1.19 -9.86
N LYS A 207 -25.95 0.28 -10.83
CA LYS A 207 -25.39 0.49 -12.20
C LYS A 207 -25.89 1.78 -12.88
N ARG A 208 -27.03 2.31 -12.47
CA ARG A 208 -27.63 3.57 -12.95
C ARG A 208 -27.36 4.77 -12.04
N MET A 209 -26.23 4.77 -11.30
CA MET A 209 -25.87 5.91 -10.46
C MET A 209 -25.61 7.17 -11.30
N ASP A 210 -25.71 8.33 -10.65
CA ASP A 210 -25.30 9.60 -11.23
C ASP A 210 -23.77 9.72 -11.24
N TYR A 211 -23.14 9.28 -12.34
CA TYR A 211 -21.69 9.28 -12.47
C TYR A 211 -21.09 10.67 -12.48
N ASP A 212 -21.78 11.67 -13.03
CA ASP A 212 -21.28 13.05 -13.07
C ASP A 212 -21.20 13.63 -11.66
N LEU A 213 -22.23 13.42 -10.85
CA LEU A 213 -22.25 13.80 -9.44
C LEU A 213 -21.13 13.08 -8.65
N VAL A 214 -20.98 11.78 -8.87
CA VAL A 214 -20.01 10.94 -8.14
C VAL A 214 -18.57 11.34 -8.49
N VAL A 215 -18.25 11.42 -9.77
CA VAL A 215 -16.92 11.80 -10.25
C VAL A 215 -16.59 13.23 -9.85
N GLY A 216 -17.54 14.16 -9.97
CA GLY A 216 -17.38 15.55 -9.53
C GLY A 216 -17.08 15.65 -8.04
N THR A 217 -17.81 14.87 -7.23
CA THR A 217 -17.61 14.83 -5.78
C THR A 217 -16.22 14.28 -5.41
N LEU A 218 -15.81 13.17 -6.02
CA LEU A 218 -14.48 12.57 -5.79
C LEU A 218 -13.34 13.51 -6.22
N LYS A 219 -13.47 14.17 -7.38
CA LYS A 219 -12.50 15.18 -7.84
C LYS A 219 -12.35 16.33 -6.85
N ASN A 220 -13.47 16.84 -6.32
CA ASN A 220 -13.46 17.92 -5.34
C ASN A 220 -12.75 17.53 -4.05
N ILE A 221 -13.03 16.33 -3.51
CA ILE A 221 -12.39 15.83 -2.29
C ILE A 221 -10.89 15.66 -2.51
N ARG A 222 -10.49 14.99 -3.60
CA ARG A 222 -9.09 14.84 -3.96
C ARG A 222 -8.38 16.19 -4.02
N THR A 223 -8.94 17.17 -4.72
CA THR A 223 -8.37 18.50 -4.82
C THR A 223 -8.24 19.20 -3.46
N GLN A 224 -9.19 18.96 -2.54
CA GLN A 224 -9.10 19.51 -1.18
C GLN A 224 -7.99 18.82 -0.37
N LEU A 225 -7.88 17.49 -0.47
CA LEU A 225 -6.80 16.75 0.18
C LEU A 225 -5.42 17.16 -0.35
N ASP A 226 -5.27 17.26 -1.67
CA ASP A 226 -4.04 17.74 -2.31
C ASP A 226 -3.64 19.16 -1.84
N LYS A 227 -4.62 20.05 -1.64
CA LYS A 227 -4.36 21.39 -1.10
C LYS A 227 -3.99 21.39 0.37
N MET A 228 -4.55 20.49 1.17
CA MET A 228 -4.30 20.43 2.61
C MET A 228 -2.97 19.75 2.94
N PHE A 229 -2.57 18.75 2.17
CA PHE A 229 -1.44 17.87 2.48
C PHE A 229 -0.33 17.88 1.42
N GLY A 230 -0.60 18.37 0.19
CA GLY A 230 0.36 18.40 -0.91
C GLY A 230 1.37 19.55 -0.87
N SER A 231 1.33 20.42 0.14
CA SER A 231 2.16 21.64 0.22
C SER A 231 3.42 21.52 1.08
N ASP A 232 3.91 20.33 1.39
CA ASP A 232 5.20 20.17 2.09
C ASP A 232 6.43 20.12 1.15
N THR A 233 6.42 20.92 0.07
CA THR A 233 7.67 21.48 -0.45
C THR A 233 7.95 22.79 0.32
N VAL A 234 8.47 22.65 1.53
CA VAL A 234 9.10 23.77 2.24
C VAL A 234 10.27 24.24 1.37
N SER A 235 10.04 25.28 0.60
CA SER A 235 11.11 26.08 0.04
C SER A 235 11.88 26.69 1.18
N LEU A 236 13.07 26.15 1.48
CA LEU A 236 14.04 26.80 2.34
C LEU A 236 14.24 28.23 1.85
N PRO A 237 14.16 29.24 2.72
CA PRO A 237 14.43 30.62 2.32
C PRO A 237 15.87 30.69 1.84
N LYS A 238 16.07 31.16 0.59
CA LYS A 238 17.38 31.56 0.11
C LYS A 238 17.93 32.61 1.08
N LYS A 239 19.05 32.31 1.72
CA LYS A 239 19.87 33.33 2.36
C LYS A 239 20.40 34.20 1.23
N ASP A 240 19.92 35.44 1.18
CA ASP A 240 20.58 36.51 0.43
C ASP A 240 21.90 36.80 1.14
N GLU A 241 23.01 36.67 0.42
CA GLU A 241 24.30 37.29 0.70
C GLU A 241 24.33 38.70 0.11
#